data_b9aaf8be9fa6c984546643ec075bc1bb
#
_entry.id   b9aaf8be9fa6c984546643ec075bc1bb
#
_cell.length_a   1.000
_cell.length_b   1.000
_cell.length_c   1.000
_cell.angle_alpha   90.00
_cell.angle_beta   90.00
_cell.angle_gamma   90.00
#
_symmetry.space_group_name_H-M   'P 1'
#
loop_
_entity.id
_entity.type
_entity.pdbx_description
1 polymer ?
#
loop_
_entity_poly.entity_id
_entity_poly.type
_entity_poly.pdbx_seq_one_letter_code
_entity_poly.pdbx_strand_id
1 'polypeptide(L)'
;ALKKMTRANFVAGIGGTNTPCFFASSSSDQVINNNSTTKLTFSNEVYDVGGVYNPSNYRFTPGFSGKSYISVNLWTEDGQSSIFRVDLWLYKNGNPTVTTQQRYTSSNTTVERQAAALNVTMEHDNNDYFEMYGLLRTVDSGSATMLVGSGNNALFDNYFTAFKIIE
;
A
#
# COMPACT_ATOMS: atom_id res chain seq x y z
N ALA A 1 34.19 -19.81 -34.84
CA ALA A 1 34.20 -18.35 -34.96
C ALA A 1 33.36 -17.74 -33.84
N LEU A 2 33.93 -16.91 -32.99
CA LEU A 2 33.22 -16.14 -31.98
C LEU A 2 32.27 -15.14 -32.67
N LYS A 3 30.96 -15.33 -32.48
CA LYS A 3 29.96 -14.36 -32.96
C LYS A 3 30.15 -13.07 -32.15
N LYS A 4 30.40 -11.95 -32.83
CA LYS A 4 30.49 -10.64 -32.24
C LYS A 4 29.12 -10.30 -31.63
N MET A 5 29.02 -10.28 -30.30
CA MET A 5 27.81 -9.88 -29.60
C MET A 5 27.65 -8.37 -29.67
N THR A 6 26.54 -7.90 -30.22
CA THR A 6 26.25 -6.45 -30.26
C THR A 6 25.81 -5.99 -28.87
N ARG A 7 25.99 -4.70 -28.56
CA ARG A 7 25.50 -4.08 -27.32
C ARG A 7 23.99 -4.35 -27.11
N ALA A 8 23.21 -4.32 -28.20
CA ALA A 8 21.78 -4.62 -28.16
C ALA A 8 21.49 -6.07 -27.72
N ASN A 9 22.26 -7.05 -28.22
CA ASN A 9 22.10 -8.46 -27.83
C ASN A 9 22.60 -8.74 -26.41
N PHE A 10 23.58 -7.97 -25.94
CA PHE A 10 24.05 -8.06 -24.57
C PHE A 10 23.02 -7.48 -23.59
N VAL A 11 22.42 -6.33 -23.90
CA VAL A 11 21.41 -5.65 -23.07
C VAL A 11 20.07 -6.37 -23.11
N ALA A 12 19.70 -7.02 -24.22
CA ALA A 12 18.46 -7.80 -24.33
C ALA A 12 18.42 -9.04 -23.40
N GLY A 13 19.59 -9.50 -22.92
CA GLY A 13 19.71 -10.60 -21.96
C GLY A 13 19.90 -10.14 -20.50
N ILE A 14 20.00 -8.85 -20.25
CA ILE A 14 20.19 -8.28 -18.91
C ILE A 14 18.89 -7.62 -18.49
N GLY A 15 18.11 -8.33 -17.70
CA GLY A 15 17.02 -7.82 -16.88
C GLY A 15 15.97 -6.98 -17.58
N GLY A 16 14.73 -7.42 -17.52
CA GLY A 16 13.57 -6.60 -17.87
C GLY A 16 13.53 -5.30 -17.04
N THR A 17 12.66 -4.40 -17.39
CA THR A 17 12.36 -3.22 -16.59
C THR A 17 11.43 -3.63 -15.42
N ASN A 18 11.54 -2.98 -14.25
CA ASN A 18 10.62 -3.17 -13.12
C ASN A 18 9.23 -2.57 -13.43
N THR A 19 8.78 -2.72 -14.65
CA THR A 19 7.45 -2.31 -15.12
C THR A 19 6.60 -3.54 -15.40
N PRO A 20 5.28 -3.46 -15.13
CA PRO A 20 4.55 -2.27 -14.66
C PRO A 20 4.88 -1.88 -13.22
N CYS A 21 4.64 -0.60 -12.91
CA CYS A 21 4.80 -0.07 -11.56
C CYS A 21 3.91 1.16 -11.36
N PHE A 22 3.48 1.41 -10.13
CA PHE A 22 2.71 2.60 -9.78
C PHE A 22 3.09 3.14 -8.40
N PHE A 23 2.74 4.39 -8.17
CA PHE A 23 2.73 5.02 -6.86
C PHE A 23 1.47 5.89 -6.74
N ALA A 24 0.67 5.61 -5.71
CA ALA A 24 -0.53 6.37 -5.40
C ALA A 24 -0.51 6.80 -3.93
N SER A 25 -1.05 7.98 -3.67
CA SER A 25 -1.20 8.53 -2.33
C SER A 25 -2.64 8.95 -2.05
N SER A 26 -2.96 9.27 -0.82
CA SER A 26 -4.25 9.86 -0.48
C SER A 26 -4.28 11.34 -0.86
N SER A 27 -5.40 11.83 -1.41
CA SER A 27 -5.60 13.24 -1.73
C SER A 27 -6.49 13.98 -0.71
N SER A 28 -7.11 13.25 0.21
CA SER A 28 -7.97 13.77 1.27
C SER A 28 -7.95 12.84 2.47
N ASP A 29 -8.25 13.40 3.63
CA ASP A 29 -8.42 12.63 4.86
C ASP A 29 -9.54 11.59 4.74
N GLN A 30 -9.33 10.43 5.34
CA GLN A 30 -10.32 9.37 5.39
C GLN A 30 -10.56 8.93 6.83
N VAL A 31 -11.83 8.93 7.26
CA VAL A 31 -12.21 8.42 8.58
C VAL A 31 -12.21 6.89 8.56
N ILE A 32 -11.56 6.29 9.56
CA ILE A 32 -11.59 4.86 9.85
C ILE A 32 -12.31 4.66 11.17
N ASN A 33 -13.48 4.06 11.13
CA ASN A 33 -14.27 3.82 12.34
C ASN A 33 -13.65 2.74 13.23
N ASN A 34 -13.78 2.91 14.54
CA ASN A 34 -13.27 1.95 15.50
C ASN A 34 -13.79 0.54 15.21
N ASN A 35 -12.88 -0.44 15.21
CA ASN A 35 -13.14 -1.87 14.99
C ASN A 35 -13.86 -2.18 13.66
N SER A 36 -13.73 -1.32 12.66
CA SER A 36 -14.31 -1.51 11.32
C SER A 36 -13.19 -1.63 10.28
N THR A 37 -13.20 -2.73 9.53
CA THR A 37 -12.29 -2.90 8.39
C THR A 37 -12.75 -1.99 7.26
N THR A 38 -11.92 -1.01 6.91
CA THR A 38 -12.23 0.04 5.95
C THR A 38 -11.27 -0.04 4.77
N LYS A 39 -11.79 -0.01 3.55
CA LYS A 39 -10.96 0.10 2.34
C LYS A 39 -10.27 1.45 2.31
N LEU A 40 -8.94 1.44 2.11
CA LEU A 40 -8.14 2.66 2.07
C LEU A 40 -8.20 3.32 0.69
N THR A 41 -8.31 4.66 0.69
CA THR A 41 -8.49 5.46 -0.52
C THR A 41 -7.21 6.17 -0.90
N PHE A 42 -6.48 5.62 -1.86
CA PHE A 42 -5.28 6.25 -2.45
C PHE A 42 -5.67 6.87 -3.79
N SER A 43 -6.32 8.03 -3.74
CA SER A 43 -6.99 8.66 -4.88
C SER A 43 -6.09 9.53 -5.75
N ASN A 44 -4.89 9.87 -5.26
CA ASN A 44 -3.91 10.65 -5.99
C ASN A 44 -2.87 9.71 -6.64
N GLU A 45 -3.06 9.43 -7.93
CA GLU A 45 -2.09 8.70 -8.73
C GLU A 45 -0.92 9.63 -9.07
N VAL A 46 0.26 9.35 -8.51
CA VAL A 46 1.48 10.12 -8.75
C VAL A 46 2.14 9.68 -10.05
N TYR A 47 2.21 8.38 -10.27
CA TYR A 47 2.56 7.77 -11.54
C TYR A 47 2.00 6.35 -11.64
N ASP A 48 1.70 5.94 -12.88
CA ASP A 48 1.32 4.58 -13.23
C ASP A 48 1.95 4.22 -14.59
N VAL A 49 2.96 3.36 -14.55
CA VAL A 49 3.63 2.85 -15.76
C VAL A 49 3.04 1.49 -16.09
N GLY A 50 2.20 1.46 -17.09
CA GLY A 50 1.53 0.26 -17.56
C GLY A 50 0.02 0.21 -17.31
N GLY A 51 -0.57 1.24 -16.69
CA GLY A 51 -2.01 1.33 -16.46
C GLY A 51 -2.51 0.26 -15.48
N VAL A 52 -1.74 0.00 -14.42
CA VAL A 52 -2.00 -1.11 -13.49
C VAL A 52 -2.73 -0.68 -12.23
N TYR A 53 -2.86 0.62 -11.97
CA TYR A 53 -3.58 1.16 -10.84
C TYR A 53 -4.84 1.90 -11.28
N ASN A 54 -5.92 1.75 -10.55
CA ASN A 54 -7.16 2.47 -10.79
C ASN A 54 -7.54 3.30 -9.55
N PRO A 55 -7.36 4.65 -9.61
CA PRO A 55 -7.65 5.54 -8.49
C PRO A 55 -9.15 5.71 -8.20
N SER A 56 -10.04 5.25 -9.09
CA SER A 56 -11.50 5.31 -8.86
C SER A 56 -12.00 4.18 -7.96
N ASN A 57 -11.30 3.06 -7.92
CA ASN A 57 -11.62 1.92 -7.06
C ASN A 57 -10.45 1.48 -6.18
N TYR A 58 -9.33 2.23 -6.17
CA TYR A 58 -8.16 2.03 -5.32
C TYR A 58 -7.56 0.62 -5.46
N ARG A 59 -7.46 0.14 -6.70
CA ARG A 59 -7.09 -1.24 -7.02
C ARG A 59 -5.84 -1.29 -7.86
N PHE A 60 -4.92 -2.15 -7.48
CA PHE A 60 -3.79 -2.58 -8.29
C PHE A 60 -4.13 -3.88 -9.01
N THR A 61 -4.05 -3.89 -10.34
CA THR A 61 -4.23 -5.06 -11.19
C THR A 61 -2.97 -5.23 -12.04
N PRO A 62 -2.08 -6.17 -11.70
CA PRO A 62 -0.77 -6.29 -12.34
C PRO A 62 -0.78 -6.43 -13.87
N GLY A 63 -1.77 -7.16 -14.43
CA GLY A 63 -1.88 -7.37 -15.87
C GLY A 63 -0.88 -8.38 -16.45
N PHE A 64 -0.15 -9.10 -15.61
CA PHE A 64 0.79 -10.16 -15.98
C PHE A 64 0.78 -11.26 -14.89
N SER A 65 1.21 -12.47 -15.23
CA SER A 65 1.47 -13.52 -14.25
C SER A 65 2.92 -13.46 -13.81
N GLY A 66 3.18 -13.58 -12.49
CA GLY A 66 4.52 -13.48 -11.91
C GLY A 66 4.49 -12.93 -10.49
N LYS A 67 5.50 -12.14 -10.13
CA LYS A 67 5.63 -11.56 -8.78
C LYS A 67 5.71 -10.05 -8.81
N SER A 68 5.06 -9.42 -7.84
CA SER A 68 5.17 -7.99 -7.56
C SER A 68 5.60 -7.73 -6.13
N TYR A 69 6.46 -6.74 -5.94
CA TYR A 69 6.68 -6.14 -4.62
C TYR A 69 5.59 -5.10 -4.38
N ILE A 70 4.97 -5.16 -3.21
CA ILE A 70 3.89 -4.28 -2.77
C ILE A 70 4.33 -3.61 -1.48
N SER A 71 4.21 -2.28 -1.41
CA SER A 71 4.52 -1.48 -0.22
C SER A 71 3.41 -0.49 0.06
N VAL A 72 3.00 -0.43 1.31
CA VAL A 72 1.94 0.45 1.80
C VAL A 72 2.36 1.08 3.11
N ASN A 73 2.10 2.36 3.27
CA ASN A 73 2.19 3.06 4.54
C ASN A 73 0.85 3.69 4.88
N LEU A 74 0.46 3.54 6.13
CA LEU A 74 -0.73 4.14 6.72
C LEU A 74 -0.34 4.95 7.95
N TRP A 75 -0.69 6.21 7.96
CA TRP A 75 -0.56 7.12 9.09
C TRP A 75 -1.96 7.53 9.58
N THR A 76 -2.22 7.36 10.87
CA THR A 76 -3.53 7.65 11.47
C THR A 76 -3.40 8.59 12.67
N GLU A 77 -4.42 9.43 12.87
CA GLU A 77 -4.55 10.34 14.01
C GLU A 77 -6.01 10.38 14.50
N ASP A 78 -6.23 10.47 15.80
CA ASP A 78 -7.56 10.57 16.39
C ASP A 78 -7.79 11.86 17.19
N GLY A 79 -6.75 12.66 17.41
CA GLY A 79 -6.84 13.90 18.17
C GLY A 79 -7.16 13.76 19.66
N GLN A 80 -7.32 12.53 20.15
CA GLN A 80 -7.72 12.21 21.54
C GLN A 80 -6.68 11.34 22.26
N SER A 81 -5.60 10.98 21.59
CA SER A 81 -4.60 10.02 22.11
C SER A 81 -5.21 8.69 22.56
N SER A 82 -6.17 8.20 21.80
CA SER A 82 -6.92 6.99 22.16
C SER A 82 -6.53 5.74 21.35
N ILE A 83 -5.72 5.87 20.29
CA ILE A 83 -5.33 4.75 19.44
C ILE A 83 -4.41 3.78 20.19
N PHE A 84 -4.76 2.50 20.21
CA PHE A 84 -3.89 1.46 20.76
C PHE A 84 -3.56 0.34 19.76
N ARG A 85 -4.24 0.30 18.59
CA ARG A 85 -3.99 -0.71 17.56
C ARG A 85 -4.33 -0.18 16.18
N VAL A 86 -3.44 -0.43 15.22
CA VAL A 86 -3.67 -0.23 13.79
C VAL A 86 -3.25 -1.48 13.05
N ASP A 87 -4.10 -1.99 12.18
CA ASP A 87 -3.84 -3.12 11.29
C ASP A 87 -3.91 -2.64 9.84
N LEU A 88 -2.98 -3.13 9.02
CA LEU A 88 -3.06 -3.08 7.57
C LEU A 88 -3.34 -4.47 7.02
N TRP A 89 -4.23 -4.55 6.06
CA TRP A 89 -4.61 -5.79 5.38
C TRP A 89 -4.44 -5.62 3.87
N LEU A 90 -3.68 -6.52 3.25
CA LEU A 90 -3.68 -6.70 1.81
C LEU A 90 -4.73 -7.74 1.45
N TYR A 91 -5.65 -7.35 0.59
CA TYR A 91 -6.66 -8.23 0.00
C TYR A 91 -6.24 -8.60 -1.41
N LYS A 92 -6.34 -9.89 -1.74
CA LYS A 92 -6.19 -10.42 -3.10
C LYS A 92 -7.55 -10.96 -3.54
N ASN A 93 -8.09 -10.43 -4.63
CA ASN A 93 -9.40 -10.85 -5.17
C ASN A 93 -10.54 -10.77 -4.15
N GLY A 94 -10.55 -9.71 -3.33
CA GLY A 94 -11.55 -9.51 -2.29
C GLY A 94 -11.37 -10.33 -1.01
N ASN A 95 -10.31 -11.13 -0.90
CA ASN A 95 -10.02 -11.96 0.27
C ASN A 95 -8.80 -11.43 1.03
N PRO A 96 -8.84 -11.33 2.38
CA PRO A 96 -7.69 -10.94 3.17
C PRO A 96 -6.58 -11.99 3.02
N THR A 97 -5.38 -11.55 2.67
CA THR A 97 -4.27 -12.43 2.32
C THR A 97 -3.05 -12.20 3.20
N VAL A 98 -2.69 -10.94 3.44
CA VAL A 98 -1.56 -10.57 4.30
C VAL A 98 -1.99 -9.47 5.25
N THR A 99 -1.49 -9.51 6.48
CA THR A 99 -1.74 -8.47 7.47
C THR A 99 -0.47 -8.11 8.23
N THR A 100 -0.37 -6.85 8.60
CA THR A 100 0.55 -6.37 9.62
C THR A 100 -0.25 -5.66 10.72
N GLN A 101 0.27 -5.69 11.93
CA GLN A 101 -0.38 -5.09 13.08
C GLN A 101 0.62 -4.30 13.91
N GLN A 102 0.25 -3.08 14.25
CA GLN A 102 0.92 -2.28 15.28
C GLN A 102 0.02 -2.16 16.50
N ARG A 103 0.51 -2.59 17.65
CA ARG A 103 -0.28 -2.60 18.89
C ARG A 103 0.56 -2.18 20.08
N TYR A 104 -0.01 -1.34 20.94
CA TYR A 104 0.50 -1.10 22.28
C TYR A 104 -0.04 -2.16 23.24
N THR A 105 0.81 -2.71 24.07
CA THR A 105 0.51 -3.88 24.93
C THR A 105 -0.31 -3.56 26.17
N SER A 106 -0.46 -2.27 26.50
CA SER A 106 -1.22 -1.80 27.66
C SER A 106 -2.43 -1.00 27.20
N SER A 107 -3.59 -1.30 27.75
CA SER A 107 -4.79 -0.48 27.56
C SER A 107 -4.68 0.96 28.11
N ASN A 108 -3.61 1.23 28.85
CA ASN A 108 -3.28 2.57 29.38
C ASN A 108 -2.19 3.28 28.55
N THR A 109 -1.67 2.65 27.50
CA THR A 109 -0.71 3.25 26.60
C THR A 109 -1.39 3.45 25.25
N THR A 110 -1.83 4.64 25.01
CA THR A 110 -2.48 5.09 23.78
C THR A 110 -1.70 6.23 23.17
N VAL A 111 -1.89 6.45 21.90
CA VAL A 111 -1.23 7.53 21.15
C VAL A 111 -2.24 8.28 20.32
N GLU A 112 -1.95 9.55 20.12
CA GLU A 112 -2.70 10.41 19.20
C GLU A 112 -2.47 9.98 17.74
N ARG A 113 -1.24 9.56 17.44
CA ARG A 113 -0.82 9.22 16.08
C ARG A 113 -0.16 7.85 16.04
N GLN A 114 -0.47 7.08 15.02
CA GLN A 114 0.14 5.77 14.80
C GLN A 114 0.32 5.49 13.31
N ALA A 115 1.50 4.97 12.94
CA ALA A 115 1.77 4.48 11.59
C ALA A 115 1.82 2.95 11.57
N ALA A 116 1.40 2.37 10.45
CA ALA A 116 1.61 0.97 10.13
C ALA A 116 2.12 0.84 8.69
N ALA A 117 3.05 -0.07 8.46
CA ALA A 117 3.58 -0.35 7.13
C ALA A 117 3.45 -1.84 6.82
N LEU A 118 3.13 -2.15 5.55
CA LEU A 118 3.10 -3.50 5.02
C LEU A 118 4.00 -3.55 3.77
N ASN A 119 4.95 -4.48 3.78
CA ASN A 119 5.86 -4.72 2.67
C ASN A 119 5.89 -6.21 2.38
N VAL A 120 5.57 -6.60 1.15
CA VAL A 120 5.45 -8.01 0.79
C VAL A 120 5.72 -8.24 -0.70
N THR A 121 6.25 -9.41 -1.02
CA THR A 121 6.27 -9.93 -2.39
C THR A 121 5.11 -10.91 -2.57
N MET A 122 4.30 -10.68 -3.60
CA MET A 122 3.13 -11.50 -3.91
C MET A 122 3.25 -12.13 -5.28
N GLU A 123 3.00 -13.43 -5.35
CA GLU A 123 2.78 -14.14 -6.60
C GLU A 123 1.31 -13.97 -7.04
N HIS A 124 1.10 -13.78 -8.34
CA HIS A 124 -0.22 -13.51 -8.89
C HIS A 124 -0.34 -13.91 -10.37
N ASP A 125 -1.57 -14.11 -10.79
CA ASP A 125 -1.95 -14.23 -12.18
C ASP A 125 -2.30 -12.86 -12.79
N ASN A 126 -2.41 -12.81 -14.12
CA ASN A 126 -2.69 -11.57 -14.87
C ASN A 126 -4.02 -10.90 -14.53
N ASN A 127 -5.01 -11.67 -14.04
CA ASN A 127 -6.34 -11.18 -13.68
C ASN A 127 -6.50 -10.92 -12.17
N ASP A 128 -5.50 -11.24 -11.38
CA ASP A 128 -5.53 -10.96 -9.95
C ASP A 128 -5.51 -9.45 -9.67
N TYR A 129 -6.15 -9.05 -8.59
CA TYR A 129 -6.09 -7.67 -8.12
C TYR A 129 -5.84 -7.58 -6.63
N PHE A 130 -5.30 -6.44 -6.22
CA PHE A 130 -4.93 -6.14 -4.84
C PHE A 130 -5.56 -4.85 -4.38
N GLU A 131 -6.02 -4.86 -3.13
CA GLU A 131 -6.65 -3.73 -2.45
C GLU A 131 -6.13 -3.64 -1.02
N MET A 132 -6.08 -2.42 -0.50
CA MET A 132 -5.64 -2.19 0.87
C MET A 132 -6.81 -1.83 1.77
N TYR A 133 -6.80 -2.43 2.97
CA TYR A 133 -7.77 -2.15 4.02
C TYR A 133 -7.04 -1.81 5.32
N GLY A 134 -7.62 -0.91 6.10
CA GLY A 134 -7.18 -0.55 7.43
C GLY A 134 -8.21 -0.92 8.49
N LEU A 135 -7.75 -1.26 9.67
CA LEU A 135 -8.56 -1.38 10.87
C LEU A 135 -7.81 -0.71 12.01
N LEU A 136 -8.51 0.07 12.79
CA LEU A 136 -7.96 0.63 14.02
C LEU A 136 -8.83 0.31 15.23
N ARG A 137 -8.22 0.39 16.41
CA ARG A 137 -8.93 0.32 17.67
C ARG A 137 -8.50 1.44 18.60
N THR A 138 -9.49 2.10 19.16
CA THR A 138 -9.37 3.14 20.16
C THR A 138 -9.97 2.68 21.50
N VAL A 139 -9.47 3.22 22.60
CA VAL A 139 -9.99 2.86 23.93
C VAL A 139 -11.35 3.51 24.23
N ASP A 140 -11.63 4.64 23.60
CA ASP A 140 -12.88 5.42 23.73
C ASP A 140 -13.96 5.00 22.73
N SER A 141 -13.68 3.99 21.86
CA SER A 141 -14.53 3.56 20.76
C SER A 141 -14.77 4.61 19.68
N GLY A 142 -14.00 5.71 19.68
CA GLY A 142 -14.03 6.75 18.66
C GLY A 142 -13.44 6.30 17.33
N SER A 143 -13.44 7.21 16.36
CA SER A 143 -12.83 7.00 15.03
C SER A 143 -11.48 7.69 14.98
N ALA A 144 -10.58 7.22 14.13
CA ALA A 144 -9.39 7.96 13.76
C ALA A 144 -9.38 8.29 12.27
N THR A 145 -8.56 9.24 11.91
CA THR A 145 -8.44 9.73 10.54
C THR A 145 -7.14 9.23 9.92
N MET A 146 -7.22 8.65 8.72
CA MET A 146 -6.07 8.50 7.86
C MET A 146 -5.73 9.88 7.31
N LEU A 147 -4.63 10.45 7.78
CA LEU A 147 -4.27 11.83 7.44
C LEU A 147 -3.65 11.95 6.05
N VAL A 148 -3.99 13.02 5.36
CA VAL A 148 -3.24 13.50 4.20
C VAL A 148 -2.31 14.61 4.68
N GLY A 149 -1.03 14.23 4.93
CA GLY A 149 0.04 15.17 5.12
C GLY A 149 -0.25 16.32 6.10
N SER A 150 -0.33 16.06 7.38
CA SER A 150 -0.43 17.12 8.38
C SER A 150 0.93 17.78 8.61
N GLY A 151 1.24 18.81 7.85
CA GLY A 151 2.45 19.62 8.08
C GLY A 151 3.15 20.01 6.78
N ASN A 152 3.88 21.06 6.85
CA ASN A 152 4.41 21.87 5.75
C ASN A 152 5.23 21.17 4.64
N ASN A 153 5.36 19.82 4.61
CA ASN A 153 6.10 19.09 3.60
C ASN A 153 5.74 17.59 3.47
N ALA A 154 4.71 17.10 4.11
CA ALA A 154 4.39 15.66 4.10
C ALA A 154 3.55 15.30 2.87
N LEU A 155 4.20 15.15 1.73
CA LEU A 155 3.53 14.89 0.46
C LEU A 155 2.98 13.45 0.34
N PHE A 156 3.50 12.47 1.14
CA PHE A 156 3.17 11.08 0.96
C PHE A 156 3.19 10.26 2.26
N ASP A 157 2.49 10.73 3.32
CA ASP A 157 2.39 9.97 4.58
C ASP A 157 1.63 8.67 4.38
N ASN A 158 0.60 8.69 3.53
CA ASN A 158 -0.17 7.53 3.14
C ASN A 158 0.05 7.24 1.67
N TYR A 159 0.59 6.06 1.39
CA TYR A 159 0.84 5.63 0.01
C TYR A 159 0.60 4.13 -0.19
N PHE A 160 0.32 3.80 -1.43
CA PHE A 160 0.28 2.45 -1.97
C PHE A 160 1.11 2.41 -3.25
N THR A 161 2.07 1.52 -3.30
CA THR A 161 2.96 1.35 -4.46
C THR A 161 3.24 -0.11 -4.72
N ALA A 162 3.44 -0.45 -5.96
CA ALA A 162 3.94 -1.75 -6.36
C ALA A 162 4.77 -1.67 -7.64
N PHE A 163 5.63 -2.68 -7.82
CA PHE A 163 6.37 -2.88 -9.06
C PHE A 163 6.61 -4.37 -9.31
N LYS A 164 6.73 -4.69 -10.60
CA LYS A 164 7.07 -6.04 -11.05
C LYS A 164 8.46 -6.45 -10.58
N ILE A 165 8.57 -7.67 -10.04
CA ILE A 165 9.86 -8.32 -9.82
C ILE A 165 10.28 -9.01 -11.13
N ILE A 166 11.49 -8.74 -11.55
CA ILE A 166 12.11 -9.38 -12.72
C ILE A 166 12.61 -10.75 -12.27
N GLU A 167 12.22 -11.79 -12.97
CA GLU A 167 12.69 -13.16 -12.80
C GLU A 167 13.60 -13.55 -13.95
#